data_544b3fec72e85cbbad03a391306689ea
#
_entry.id   544b3fec72e85cbbad03a391306689ea
#
_cell.length_a   1.000
_cell.length_b   1.000
_cell.length_c   1.000
_cell.angle_alpha   90.00
_cell.angle_beta   90.00
_cell.angle_gamma   90.00
#
_symmetry.space_group_name_H-M   'P 1'
#
loop_
_entity.id
_entity.type
_entity.pdbx_description
1 polymer ?
#
loop_
_entity_poly.entity_id
_entity_poly.type
_entity_poly.pdbx_seq_one_letter_code
_entity_poly.pdbx_strand_id
1 'polypeptide(L)'
;MNKEDLHDIIKNANMIVCGYAFTKSEDGNIRVLHTRSPHHALVMSSEGEIYETSMDDIEIDIVLGYWEKNKKYVEESIYAEVL
;
A
#
# COMPACT_ATOMS: atom_id res chain seq x y z
N MET A 1 -6.62 -15.43 0.71
CA MET A 1 -5.39 -15.16 1.47
C MET A 1 -5.57 -15.63 2.90
N ASN A 2 -4.66 -16.43 3.42
CA ASN A 2 -4.73 -16.90 4.81
C ASN A 2 -3.98 -15.94 5.74
N LYS A 3 -4.03 -16.22 7.05
CA LYS A 3 -3.39 -15.37 8.07
C LYS A 3 -1.88 -15.26 7.89
N GLU A 4 -1.23 -16.33 7.47
CA GLU A 4 0.23 -16.34 7.29
C GLU A 4 0.64 -15.45 6.14
N ASP A 5 -0.08 -15.51 5.01
CA ASP A 5 0.21 -14.68 3.85
C ASP A 5 0.03 -13.20 4.17
N LEU A 6 -1.04 -12.85 4.88
CA LEU A 6 -1.29 -11.48 5.29
C LEU A 6 -0.21 -10.98 6.24
N HIS A 7 0.20 -11.82 7.21
CA HIS A 7 1.25 -11.46 8.15
C HIS A 7 2.57 -11.17 7.42
N ASP A 8 2.93 -12.01 6.45
CA ASP A 8 4.15 -11.83 5.67
C ASP A 8 4.09 -10.55 4.84
N ILE A 9 2.95 -10.25 4.22
CA ILE A 9 2.78 -9.02 3.44
C ILE A 9 2.95 -7.79 4.33
N ILE A 10 2.34 -7.77 5.50
CA ILE A 10 2.45 -6.64 6.43
C ILE A 10 3.88 -6.51 6.95
N LYS A 11 4.51 -7.63 7.31
CA LYS A 11 5.88 -7.66 7.82
C LYS A 11 6.88 -7.10 6.79
N ASN A 12 6.64 -7.34 5.51
CA ASN A 12 7.53 -6.92 4.43
C ASN A 12 7.13 -5.60 3.78
N ALA A 13 6.12 -4.92 4.31
CA ALA A 13 5.68 -3.64 3.78
C ALA A 13 6.77 -2.59 3.91
N ASN A 14 6.89 -1.72 2.91
CA ASN A 14 7.83 -0.60 2.95
C ASN A 14 7.34 0.52 3.87
N MET A 15 6.04 0.68 3.99
CA MET A 15 5.46 1.58 4.98
C MET A 15 4.02 1.18 5.30
N ILE A 16 3.55 1.60 6.47
CA ILE A 16 2.16 1.42 6.88
C ILE A 16 1.61 2.80 7.27
N VAL A 17 0.51 3.18 6.64
CA VAL A 17 -0.14 4.48 6.88
C VAL A 17 -1.61 4.24 7.19
N CYS A 18 -2.04 4.58 8.40
CA CYS A 18 -3.44 4.51 8.82
C CYS A 18 -4.10 3.16 8.48
N GLY A 19 -3.37 2.07 8.69
CA GLY A 19 -3.87 0.72 8.44
C GLY A 19 -3.71 0.24 7.01
N TYR A 20 -3.05 0.99 6.14
CA TYR A 20 -2.74 0.57 4.77
C TYR A 20 -1.27 0.24 4.64
N ALA A 21 -0.97 -0.97 4.18
CA ALA A 21 0.41 -1.42 3.94
C ALA A 21 0.79 -1.14 2.48
N PHE A 22 1.85 -0.38 2.29
CA PHE A 22 2.40 -0.03 0.98
C PHE A 22 3.67 -0.81 0.75
N THR A 23 3.73 -1.56 -0.34
CA THR A 23 4.88 -2.39 -0.68
C THR A 23 5.31 -2.11 -2.12
N LYS A 24 6.59 -1.83 -2.32
CA LYS A 24 7.16 -1.66 -3.65
C LYS A 24 7.59 -3.03 -4.17
N SER A 25 7.06 -3.43 -5.32
CA SER A 25 7.44 -4.68 -5.95
C SER A 25 8.71 -4.51 -6.79
N GLU A 26 9.28 -5.62 -7.24
CA GLU A 26 10.53 -5.61 -8.02
C GLU A 26 10.41 -4.85 -9.33
N ASP A 27 9.22 -4.83 -9.93
CA ASP A 27 8.96 -4.10 -11.16
C ASP A 27 8.72 -2.60 -10.95
N GLY A 28 8.81 -2.13 -9.71
CA GLY A 28 8.61 -0.72 -9.36
C GLY A 28 7.17 -0.32 -9.09
N ASN A 29 6.23 -1.24 -9.20
CA ASN A 29 4.83 -0.95 -8.88
C ASN A 29 4.60 -0.93 -7.37
N ILE A 30 3.55 -0.23 -6.96
CA ILE A 30 3.18 -0.09 -5.57
C ILE A 30 1.93 -0.94 -5.31
N ARG A 31 2.02 -1.81 -4.31
CA ARG A 31 0.89 -2.59 -3.84
C ARG A 31 0.39 -2.00 -2.54
N VAL A 32 -0.92 -1.81 -2.44
CA VAL A 32 -1.55 -1.28 -1.24
C VAL A 32 -2.58 -2.28 -0.74
N LEU A 33 -2.57 -2.55 0.54
CA LEU A 33 -3.45 -3.52 1.16
C LEU A 33 -4.01 -2.94 2.45
N HIS A 34 -5.33 -3.02 2.62
CA HIS A 34 -5.94 -2.65 3.89
C HIS A 34 -5.69 -3.78 4.90
N THR A 35 -4.97 -3.49 5.98
CA THR A 35 -4.49 -4.53 6.91
C THR A 35 -5.62 -5.24 7.67
N ARG A 36 -6.77 -4.60 7.83
CA ARG A 36 -7.94 -5.18 8.51
C ARG A 36 -8.96 -5.79 7.54
N SER A 37 -8.89 -5.41 6.28
CA SER A 37 -9.78 -5.90 5.23
C SER A 37 -8.94 -6.19 3.98
N PRO A 38 -8.15 -7.28 3.99
CA PRO A 38 -7.14 -7.52 2.97
C PRO A 38 -7.69 -7.75 1.56
N HIS A 39 -8.99 -7.97 1.41
CA HIS A 39 -9.61 -8.01 0.09
C HIS A 39 -9.74 -6.61 -0.53
N HIS A 40 -9.54 -5.54 0.25
CA HIS A 40 -9.42 -4.18 -0.26
C HIS A 40 -7.97 -3.93 -0.63
N ALA A 41 -7.65 -4.07 -1.90
CA ALA A 41 -6.28 -4.01 -2.40
C ALA A 41 -6.19 -3.16 -3.66
N LEU A 42 -4.98 -2.70 -3.96
CA LEU A 42 -4.73 -1.82 -5.10
C LEU A 42 -3.30 -2.05 -5.60
N VAL A 43 -3.13 -2.02 -6.91
CA VAL A 43 -1.82 -2.02 -7.56
C VAL A 43 -1.75 -0.78 -8.45
N MET A 44 -0.69 0.01 -8.28
CA MET A 44 -0.52 1.25 -9.03
C MET A 44 0.95 1.48 -9.36
N SER A 45 1.21 2.44 -10.25
CA SER A 45 2.56 2.94 -10.47
C SER A 45 3.00 3.82 -9.30
N SER A 46 4.29 4.10 -9.21
CA SER A 46 4.81 5.04 -8.19
C SER A 46 4.26 6.46 -8.37
N GLU A 47 3.68 6.76 -9.53
CA GLU A 47 3.07 8.06 -9.82
C GLU A 47 1.56 8.09 -9.55
N GLY A 48 0.99 6.98 -9.07
CA GLY A 48 -0.42 6.92 -8.72
C GLY A 48 -1.35 6.47 -9.86
N GLU A 49 -0.80 5.92 -10.93
CA GLU A 49 -1.62 5.35 -12.00
C GLU A 49 -2.13 3.97 -11.56
N ILE A 50 -3.44 3.81 -11.49
CA ILE A 50 -4.08 2.61 -10.98
C ILE A 50 -4.14 1.54 -12.07
N TYR A 51 -3.59 0.37 -11.81
CA TYR A 51 -3.63 -0.77 -12.74
C TYR A 51 -4.72 -1.76 -12.38
N GLU A 52 -4.92 -1.99 -11.08
CA GLU A 52 -5.86 -2.98 -10.60
C GLU A 52 -6.28 -2.61 -9.18
N THR A 53 -7.58 -2.73 -8.87
CA THR A 53 -8.05 -2.44 -7.53
C THR A 53 -9.40 -3.09 -7.26
N SER A 54 -9.62 -3.45 -6.00
CA SER A 54 -10.94 -3.84 -5.46
C SER A 54 -11.52 -2.76 -4.56
N MET A 55 -10.86 -1.59 -4.49
CA MET A 55 -11.31 -0.46 -3.67
C MET A 55 -12.32 0.39 -4.44
N ASP A 56 -13.25 1.05 -3.71
CA ASP A 56 -14.15 2.03 -4.33
C ASP A 56 -13.43 3.37 -4.53
N ASP A 57 -14.09 4.30 -5.22
CA ASP A 57 -13.50 5.60 -5.57
C ASP A 57 -13.10 6.41 -4.33
N ILE A 58 -13.89 6.33 -3.28
CA ILE A 58 -13.60 7.05 -2.03
C ILE A 58 -12.33 6.52 -1.39
N GLU A 59 -12.20 5.21 -1.32
CA GLU A 59 -11.02 4.57 -0.72
C GLU A 59 -9.77 4.82 -1.56
N ILE A 60 -9.90 4.78 -2.88
CA ILE A 60 -8.79 5.10 -3.79
C ILE A 60 -8.28 6.52 -3.52
N ASP A 61 -9.16 7.50 -3.40
CA ASP A 61 -8.76 8.88 -3.10
C ASP A 61 -8.02 8.98 -1.78
N ILE A 62 -8.48 8.28 -0.76
CA ILE A 62 -7.83 8.24 0.55
C ILE A 62 -6.41 7.66 0.43
N VAL A 63 -6.28 6.54 -0.25
CA VAL A 63 -5.00 5.86 -0.44
C VAL A 63 -4.02 6.72 -1.24
N LEU A 64 -4.48 7.35 -2.31
CA LEU A 64 -3.65 8.24 -3.10
C LEU A 64 -3.18 9.44 -2.29
N GLY A 65 -4.02 9.96 -1.42
CA GLY A 65 -3.64 11.04 -0.50
C GLY A 65 -2.52 10.61 0.44
N TYR A 66 -2.61 9.42 1.01
CA TYR A 66 -1.55 8.88 1.86
C TYR A 66 -0.27 8.66 1.08
N TRP A 67 -0.37 8.14 -0.14
CA TRP A 67 0.80 7.93 -0.99
C TRP A 67 1.54 9.23 -1.27
N GLU A 68 0.82 10.27 -1.71
CA GLU A 68 1.43 11.56 -2.02
C GLU A 68 2.16 12.17 -0.82
N LYS A 69 1.60 12.03 0.37
CA LYS A 69 2.21 12.59 1.59
C LYS A 69 3.41 11.80 2.08
N ASN A 70 3.47 10.50 1.80
CA ASN A 70 4.41 9.60 2.46
C ASN A 70 5.32 8.83 1.50
N LYS A 71 5.18 8.98 0.20
CA LYS A 71 5.94 8.20 -0.80
C LYS A 71 7.46 8.29 -0.62
N LYS A 72 7.96 9.36 -0.03
CA LYS A 72 9.38 9.54 0.22
C LYS A 72 9.98 8.41 1.08
N TYR A 73 9.20 7.84 1.99
CA TYR A 73 9.68 6.75 2.84
C TYR A 73 9.96 5.49 2.02
N VAL A 74 9.14 5.23 1.01
CA VAL A 74 9.35 4.11 0.10
C VAL A 74 10.50 4.40 -0.87
N GLU A 75 10.52 5.59 -1.46
CA GLU A 75 11.55 5.99 -2.42
C GLU A 75 12.94 6.05 -1.80
N GLU A 76 13.03 6.45 -0.53
CA GLU A 76 14.29 6.53 0.22
C GLU A 76 14.62 5.25 0.97
N SER A 77 13.81 4.22 0.81
CA SER A 77 13.95 2.92 1.48
C SER A 77 13.98 3.03 3.02
N ILE A 78 13.23 3.97 3.55
CA ILE A 78 13.08 4.18 5.00
C ILE A 78 11.74 3.61 5.44
N TYR A 79 11.76 2.59 6.30
CA TYR A 79 10.50 2.08 6.84
C TYR A 79 9.81 3.13 7.70
N ALA A 80 8.51 3.27 7.51
CA ALA A 80 7.68 4.17 8.32
C ALA A 80 6.35 3.55 8.66
N GLU A 81 5.87 3.84 9.85
CA GLU A 81 4.50 3.51 10.26
C GLU A 81 3.84 4.78 10.77
N VAL A 82 2.76 5.17 10.12
CA VAL A 82 2.01 6.40 10.43
C VAL A 82 0.61 6.03 10.84
N LEU A 83 0.24 6.41 12.05
CA LEU A 83 -1.06 6.08 12.65
C LEU A 83 -2.14 7.12 12.30
#